data_ba9e8ab2fa487a3b1e5784c9e5989928
#
_entry.id   ba9e8ab2fa487a3b1e5784c9e5989928
#
_cell.length_a   1.000
_cell.length_b   1.000
_cell.length_c   1.000
_cell.angle_alpha   90.00
_cell.angle_beta   90.00
_cell.angle_gamma   90.00
#
_symmetry.space_group_name_H-M   'P 1'
#
loop_
_entity.id
_entity.type
_entity.pdbx_description
1 polymer ?
#
loop_
_entity_poly.entity_id
_entity_poly.type
_entity_poly.pdbx_seq_one_letter_code
_entity_poly.pdbx_strand_id
1 'polypeptide(L)'
;MPGKKSKNRIEHGKPSWHADEQIKRIRLLMVLVFVLLVTVTGVGVWYAYSQIHELAQNGSILETSKQEESSEVEEEALPVYSDAFCLKICSVDDPLEEDEAPELTEYEGVQMDERIVPALEALLQAAEEAGAPLQVTGGYVSSDEQDNLYEQEVNRLIKEEKLSRVMAERQAEKTVPKGGGSEGQTGMTVTVAQAGDSKTDFQKTEAYNFLVRYAADYGFVFRYPEGSEVITNHDFDPTSLRYVGTKNAQRMREMSMCLEEYVRYRSNAQG
;
A
#
# COMPACT_ATOMS: atom_id res chain seq x y z
N MET A 1 44.17 -81.45 11.10
CA MET A 1 44.27 -80.50 12.28
C MET A 1 43.23 -79.41 12.14
N PRO A 2 42.28 -79.29 13.07
CA PRO A 2 41.16 -78.37 12.95
C PRO A 2 41.44 -77.06 13.65
N GLY A 3 41.19 -75.94 12.92
CA GLY A 3 41.33 -74.58 13.38
C GLY A 3 40.20 -74.12 14.33
N LYS A 4 40.55 -73.55 15.48
CA LYS A 4 39.69 -72.99 16.50
C LYS A 4 39.00 -71.74 15.98
N LYS A 5 37.66 -71.70 15.94
CA LYS A 5 36.85 -70.51 15.80
C LYS A 5 36.73 -69.82 17.13
N SER A 6 37.26 -68.58 17.24
CA SER A 6 37.05 -67.68 18.35
C SER A 6 35.62 -67.04 18.23
N LYS A 7 34.78 -67.23 19.21
CA LYS A 7 33.49 -66.56 19.37
C LYS A 7 33.75 -65.27 20.14
N ASN A 8 33.76 -64.11 19.45
CA ASN A 8 33.66 -62.82 20.11
C ASN A 8 32.23 -62.63 20.62
N ARG A 9 32.06 -62.65 21.92
CA ARG A 9 30.83 -62.33 22.63
C ARG A 9 30.86 -60.85 22.90
N ILE A 10 29.99 -60.11 22.23
CA ILE A 10 29.78 -58.71 22.55
C ILE A 10 28.94 -58.62 23.82
N GLU A 11 29.58 -58.19 24.91
CA GLU A 11 28.87 -57.84 26.15
C GLU A 11 28.18 -56.49 25.99
N HIS A 12 26.86 -56.54 25.94
CA HIS A 12 26.07 -55.31 26.08
C HIS A 12 26.19 -54.82 27.53
N GLY A 13 26.94 -53.73 27.72
CA GLY A 13 27.05 -53.04 28.99
C GLY A 13 25.67 -52.62 29.50
N LYS A 14 25.32 -52.97 30.73
CA LYS A 14 24.08 -52.51 31.40
C LYS A 14 24.13 -50.99 31.48
N PRO A 15 23.02 -50.28 31.16
CA PRO A 15 22.96 -48.82 31.32
C PRO A 15 23.16 -48.46 32.81
N SER A 16 24.04 -47.48 33.06
CA SER A 16 24.35 -47.05 34.41
C SER A 16 23.13 -46.37 35.02
N TRP A 17 22.71 -46.82 36.22
CA TRP A 17 21.56 -46.27 36.96
C TRP A 17 21.66 -44.74 37.20
N HIS A 18 22.80 -44.13 37.09
CA HIS A 18 22.99 -42.68 37.10
C HIS A 18 22.38 -41.95 35.88
N ALA A 19 22.23 -42.58 34.71
CA ALA A 19 21.56 -41.98 33.57
C ALA A 19 20.05 -41.80 33.78
N ASP A 20 19.42 -42.74 34.48
CA ASP A 20 17.96 -42.67 34.77
C ASP A 20 17.59 -41.54 35.76
N GLU A 21 18.49 -41.24 36.70
CA GLU A 21 18.28 -40.11 37.61
C GLU A 21 18.48 -38.77 36.92
N GLN A 22 19.43 -38.66 36.00
CA GLN A 22 19.61 -37.45 35.22
C GLN A 22 18.43 -37.19 34.28
N ILE A 23 17.91 -38.23 33.63
CA ILE A 23 16.72 -38.12 32.77
C ILE A 23 15.48 -37.68 33.57
N LYS A 24 15.30 -38.21 34.82
CA LYS A 24 14.21 -37.75 35.69
C LYS A 24 14.31 -36.30 36.09
N ARG A 25 15.55 -35.82 36.39
CA ARG A 25 15.79 -34.39 36.71
C ARG A 25 15.52 -33.48 35.52
N ILE A 26 15.95 -33.89 34.32
CA ILE A 26 15.69 -33.12 33.08
C ILE A 26 14.19 -33.07 32.79
N ARG A 27 13.45 -34.18 32.91
CA ARG A 27 12.00 -34.21 32.75
C ARG A 27 11.28 -33.31 33.76
N LEU A 28 11.71 -33.34 35.04
CA LEU A 28 11.16 -32.48 36.06
C LEU A 28 11.41 -30.99 35.76
N LEU A 29 12.62 -30.65 35.28
CA LEU A 29 12.97 -29.29 34.87
C LEU A 29 12.12 -28.83 33.68
N MET A 30 11.92 -29.67 32.65
CA MET A 30 11.06 -29.33 31.52
C MET A 30 9.61 -29.12 31.92
N VAL A 31 9.07 -29.94 32.86
CA VAL A 31 7.72 -29.73 33.39
C VAL A 31 7.62 -28.42 34.17
N LEU A 32 8.60 -28.08 34.99
CA LEU A 32 8.62 -26.80 35.72
C LEU A 32 8.68 -25.59 34.78
N VAL A 33 9.50 -25.65 33.71
CA VAL A 33 9.57 -24.59 32.69
C VAL A 33 8.26 -24.47 31.93
N PHE A 34 7.63 -25.59 31.59
CA PHE A 34 6.34 -25.59 30.91
C PHE A 34 5.23 -24.99 31.79
N VAL A 35 5.17 -25.36 33.10
CA VAL A 35 4.23 -24.78 34.04
C VAL A 35 4.47 -23.26 34.21
N LEU A 36 5.72 -22.84 34.28
CA LEU A 36 6.09 -21.42 34.35
C LEU A 36 5.62 -20.64 33.10
N LEU A 37 5.83 -21.18 31.90
CA LEU A 37 5.36 -20.57 30.68
C LEU A 37 3.84 -20.46 30.64
N VAL A 38 3.10 -21.50 31.04
CA VAL A 38 1.64 -21.48 31.07
C VAL A 38 1.12 -20.47 32.09
N THR A 39 1.78 -20.33 33.27
CA THR A 39 1.37 -19.34 34.26
C THR A 39 1.64 -17.92 33.80
N VAL A 40 2.78 -17.63 33.17
CA VAL A 40 3.10 -16.30 32.63
C VAL A 40 2.14 -15.90 31.51
N THR A 41 1.83 -16.83 30.58
CA THR A 41 0.85 -16.56 29.53
C THR A 41 -0.56 -16.39 30.08
N GLY A 42 -0.96 -17.20 31.08
CA GLY A 42 -2.26 -17.07 31.71
C GLY A 42 -2.45 -15.74 32.45
N VAL A 43 -1.42 -15.28 33.18
CA VAL A 43 -1.43 -13.97 33.85
C VAL A 43 -1.46 -12.83 32.84
N GLY A 44 -0.72 -12.93 31.74
CA GLY A 44 -0.72 -11.92 30.65
C GLY A 44 -2.10 -11.79 30.01
N VAL A 45 -2.75 -12.90 29.67
CA VAL A 45 -4.11 -12.91 29.10
C VAL A 45 -5.13 -12.37 30.11
N TRP A 46 -5.03 -12.74 31.40
CA TRP A 46 -5.93 -12.23 32.45
C TRP A 46 -5.77 -10.73 32.66
N TYR A 47 -4.51 -10.21 32.62
CA TYR A 47 -4.24 -8.78 32.73
C TYR A 47 -4.81 -8.01 31.55
N ALA A 48 -4.61 -8.50 30.32
CA ALA A 48 -5.18 -7.88 29.12
C ALA A 48 -6.72 -7.90 29.16
N TYR A 49 -7.32 -9.00 29.59
CA TYR A 49 -8.77 -9.11 29.75
C TYR A 49 -9.32 -8.14 30.81
N SER A 50 -8.63 -7.98 31.95
CA SER A 50 -9.04 -7.04 32.98
C SER A 50 -8.98 -5.59 32.52
N GLN A 51 -7.99 -5.20 31.75
CA GLN A 51 -7.87 -3.85 31.15
C GLN A 51 -9.03 -3.58 30.17
N ILE A 52 -9.35 -4.55 29.31
CA ILE A 52 -10.48 -4.43 28.38
C ILE A 52 -11.80 -4.33 29.13
N HIS A 53 -11.96 -5.08 30.20
CA HIS A 53 -13.19 -5.07 31.00
C HIS A 53 -13.37 -3.78 31.80
N GLU A 54 -12.29 -3.18 32.32
CA GLU A 54 -12.33 -1.84 32.94
C GLU A 54 -12.70 -0.74 31.93
N LEU A 55 -12.14 -0.80 30.72
CA LEU A 55 -12.50 0.13 29.65
C LEU A 55 -13.98 -0.01 29.22
N ALA A 56 -14.51 -1.25 29.18
CA ALA A 56 -15.91 -1.49 28.86
C ALA A 56 -16.87 -1.02 29.93
N GLN A 57 -16.48 -1.10 31.20
CA GLN A 57 -17.32 -0.60 32.34
C GLN A 57 -17.28 0.92 32.47
N ASN A 58 -16.13 1.56 32.17
CA ASN A 58 -16.04 3.02 32.18
C ASN A 58 -16.75 3.65 30.96
N GLY A 59 -16.93 2.91 29.85
CA GLY A 59 -17.73 3.36 28.71
C GLY A 59 -19.24 3.45 28.96
N SER A 60 -19.78 2.76 29.98
CA SER A 60 -21.21 2.76 30.28
C SER A 60 -21.67 3.82 31.30
N ILE A 61 -20.75 4.60 31.89
CA ILE A 61 -21.06 5.63 32.90
C ILE A 61 -21.17 7.04 32.31
N LEU A 62 -20.92 7.23 30.99
CA LEU A 62 -20.92 8.55 30.34
C LEU A 62 -22.24 8.96 29.68
N GLU A 63 -23.36 8.29 29.98
CA GLU A 63 -24.67 8.73 29.51
C GLU A 63 -25.42 9.72 30.42
N THR A 64 -24.83 10.23 31.49
CA THR A 64 -25.54 11.22 32.32
C THR A 64 -24.58 12.20 32.99
N SER A 65 -24.02 13.14 32.24
CA SER A 65 -23.80 14.51 32.74
C SER A 65 -23.48 15.44 31.59
N LYS A 66 -24.30 16.45 31.50
CA LYS A 66 -24.31 17.58 30.62
C LYS A 66 -23.06 18.46 30.72
N GLN A 67 -22.67 18.97 29.55
CA GLN A 67 -21.99 20.26 29.36
C GLN A 67 -20.74 20.53 30.19
N GLU A 68 -19.60 20.14 29.63
CA GLU A 68 -18.39 20.95 29.69
C GLU A 68 -17.76 20.94 28.28
N GLU A 69 -17.47 22.13 27.81
CA GLU A 69 -16.89 22.53 26.56
C GLU A 69 -15.50 21.91 26.41
N SER A 70 -15.40 20.71 25.81
CA SER A 70 -14.14 20.20 25.31
C SER A 70 -14.11 20.47 23.81
N SER A 71 -13.16 21.26 23.38
CA SER A 71 -12.77 21.35 21.98
C SER A 71 -12.32 19.96 21.52
N GLU A 72 -13.26 19.11 21.13
CA GLU A 72 -13.00 17.99 20.24
C GLU A 72 -12.50 18.64 18.94
N VAL A 73 -11.24 18.40 18.62
CA VAL A 73 -10.77 18.54 17.25
C VAL A 73 -11.57 17.47 16.49
N GLU A 74 -12.68 17.88 15.86
CA GLU A 74 -13.36 17.05 14.88
C GLU A 74 -12.28 16.71 13.83
N GLU A 75 -11.87 15.46 13.80
CA GLU A 75 -11.12 14.92 12.68
C GLU A 75 -12.05 15.06 11.47
N GLU A 76 -11.82 16.09 10.68
CA GLU A 76 -12.70 16.48 9.58
C GLU A 76 -12.74 15.31 8.59
N ALA A 77 -13.86 14.62 8.54
CA ALA A 77 -14.04 13.46 7.68
C ALA A 77 -13.79 13.86 6.23
N LEU A 78 -12.92 13.12 5.54
CA LEU A 78 -12.58 13.38 4.15
C LEU A 78 -13.85 13.44 3.28
N PRO A 79 -13.91 14.38 2.30
CA PRO A 79 -15.05 14.50 1.40
C PRO A 79 -15.34 13.20 0.64
N VAL A 80 -16.62 12.91 0.44
CA VAL A 80 -17.07 11.73 -0.30
C VAL A 80 -17.66 12.20 -1.64
N TYR A 81 -17.09 11.70 -2.74
CA TYR A 81 -17.52 12.04 -4.09
C TYR A 81 -18.20 10.84 -4.78
N SER A 82 -18.87 11.10 -5.91
CA SER A 82 -19.56 10.06 -6.67
C SER A 82 -18.58 9.09 -7.34
N ASP A 83 -19.02 7.84 -7.56
CA ASP A 83 -18.22 6.85 -8.30
C ASP A 83 -17.96 7.30 -9.75
N ALA A 84 -18.89 8.04 -10.36
CA ALA A 84 -18.70 8.59 -11.71
C ALA A 84 -17.47 9.50 -11.79
N PHE A 85 -17.25 10.32 -10.77
CA PHE A 85 -16.03 11.12 -10.64
C PHE A 85 -14.82 10.26 -10.28
N CYS A 86 -14.93 9.49 -9.19
CA CYS A 86 -13.78 8.78 -8.64
C CYS A 86 -13.20 7.69 -9.56
N LEU A 87 -14.06 7.05 -10.35
CA LEU A 87 -13.71 5.88 -11.15
C LEU A 87 -13.58 6.15 -12.66
N LYS A 88 -13.65 7.42 -13.09
CA LYS A 88 -13.43 7.78 -14.50
C LYS A 88 -11.99 7.44 -14.88
N ILE A 89 -11.84 6.65 -15.94
CA ILE A 89 -10.55 6.36 -16.58
C ILE A 89 -10.43 7.23 -17.82
N CYS A 90 -9.30 7.93 -17.95
CA CYS A 90 -8.97 8.65 -19.17
C CYS A 90 -8.04 7.80 -20.04
N SER A 91 -8.42 7.52 -21.26
CA SER A 91 -7.61 6.80 -22.24
C SER A 91 -7.82 7.35 -23.65
N VAL A 92 -6.99 6.95 -24.59
CA VAL A 92 -7.13 7.37 -26.00
C VAL A 92 -8.47 6.92 -26.60
N ASP A 93 -8.99 5.76 -26.13
CA ASP A 93 -10.26 5.21 -26.59
C ASP A 93 -11.47 5.78 -25.83
N ASP A 94 -11.26 6.37 -24.65
CA ASP A 94 -12.28 7.00 -23.81
C ASP A 94 -11.69 8.30 -23.21
N PRO A 95 -11.55 9.38 -24.01
CA PRO A 95 -11.05 10.66 -23.54
C PRO A 95 -12.06 11.34 -22.62
N LEU A 96 -11.61 12.37 -21.89
CA LEU A 96 -12.51 13.19 -21.10
C LEU A 96 -13.44 14.00 -21.99
N GLU A 97 -14.73 13.99 -21.66
CA GLU A 97 -15.71 14.89 -22.26
C GLU A 97 -15.54 16.32 -21.73
N GLU A 98 -16.07 17.31 -22.44
CA GLU A 98 -15.90 18.74 -22.09
C GLU A 98 -16.46 19.07 -20.69
N ASP A 99 -17.55 18.42 -20.29
CA ASP A 99 -18.20 18.57 -18.99
C ASP A 99 -17.53 17.73 -17.86
N GLU A 100 -16.56 16.89 -18.21
CA GLU A 100 -15.73 16.11 -17.28
C GLU A 100 -14.39 16.80 -16.97
N ALA A 101 -14.15 17.99 -17.52
CA ALA A 101 -12.92 18.73 -17.27
C ALA A 101 -12.74 19.01 -15.76
N PRO A 102 -11.50 18.85 -15.23
CA PRO A 102 -11.24 19.07 -13.81
C PRO A 102 -11.38 20.55 -13.42
N GLU A 103 -11.89 20.81 -12.22
CA GLU A 103 -11.83 22.11 -11.58
C GLU A 103 -10.45 22.29 -10.95
N LEU A 104 -9.55 22.99 -11.65
CA LEU A 104 -8.14 23.04 -11.28
C LEU A 104 -7.86 24.05 -10.17
N THR A 105 -7.06 23.62 -9.21
CA THR A 105 -6.39 24.47 -8.23
C THR A 105 -4.89 24.23 -8.24
N GLU A 106 -4.12 25.11 -7.60
CA GLU A 106 -2.67 24.94 -7.43
C GLU A 106 -2.34 24.56 -5.99
N TYR A 107 -1.62 23.47 -5.84
CA TYR A 107 -1.08 22.98 -4.58
C TYR A 107 0.44 22.83 -4.69
N GLU A 108 1.21 23.61 -3.90
CA GLU A 108 2.69 23.63 -3.93
C GLU A 108 3.31 23.80 -5.34
N GLY A 109 2.67 24.59 -6.20
CA GLY A 109 3.13 24.83 -7.57
C GLY A 109 2.71 23.77 -8.58
N VAL A 110 1.88 22.80 -8.18
CA VAL A 110 1.36 21.74 -9.03
C VAL A 110 -0.14 21.91 -9.20
N GLN A 111 -0.63 21.90 -10.43
CA GLN A 111 -2.06 21.93 -10.72
C GLN A 111 -2.69 20.55 -10.53
N MET A 112 -3.89 20.51 -9.94
CA MET A 112 -4.70 19.31 -9.74
C MET A 112 -6.17 19.65 -9.60
N ASP A 113 -7.03 18.65 -9.61
CA ASP A 113 -8.47 18.85 -9.30
C ASP A 113 -8.63 19.26 -7.84
N GLU A 114 -9.38 20.33 -7.58
CA GLU A 114 -9.53 20.89 -6.23
C GLU A 114 -10.14 19.89 -5.23
N ARG A 115 -10.96 18.95 -5.74
CA ARG A 115 -11.65 17.95 -4.92
C ARG A 115 -10.72 16.94 -4.26
N ILE A 116 -9.52 16.72 -4.81
CA ILE A 116 -8.57 15.76 -4.22
C ILE A 116 -7.67 16.38 -3.16
N VAL A 117 -7.59 17.72 -3.09
CA VAL A 117 -6.65 18.42 -2.22
C VAL A 117 -6.81 18.04 -0.74
N PRO A 118 -8.02 18.00 -0.15
CA PRO A 118 -8.16 17.64 1.27
C PRO A 118 -7.62 16.23 1.59
N ALA A 119 -7.87 15.28 0.69
CA ALA A 119 -7.37 13.90 0.86
C ALA A 119 -5.86 13.80 0.67
N LEU A 120 -5.30 14.60 -0.25
CA LEU A 120 -3.86 14.68 -0.49
C LEU A 120 -3.14 15.30 0.72
N GLU A 121 -3.65 16.40 1.25
CA GLU A 121 -3.10 17.04 2.46
C GLU A 121 -3.07 16.08 3.64
N ALA A 122 -4.17 15.36 3.89
CA ALA A 122 -4.23 14.37 4.95
C ALA A 122 -3.22 13.23 4.75
N LEU A 123 -3.04 12.74 3.50
CA LEU A 123 -2.04 11.73 3.16
C LEU A 123 -0.61 12.23 3.42
N LEU A 124 -0.28 13.45 2.96
CA LEU A 124 1.04 14.04 3.12
C LEU A 124 1.37 14.30 4.59
N GLN A 125 0.41 14.82 5.36
CA GLN A 125 0.57 15.03 6.80
C GLN A 125 0.83 13.71 7.53
N ALA A 126 0.04 12.68 7.26
CA ALA A 126 0.22 11.37 7.90
C ALA A 126 1.57 10.72 7.52
N ALA A 127 2.04 10.92 6.29
CA ALA A 127 3.37 10.47 5.86
C ALA A 127 4.49 11.20 6.62
N GLU A 128 4.38 12.51 6.80
CA GLU A 128 5.33 13.31 7.60
C GLU A 128 5.38 12.82 9.05
N GLU A 129 4.22 12.65 9.68
CA GLU A 129 4.09 12.16 11.06
C GLU A 129 4.66 10.74 11.25
N ALA A 130 4.57 9.92 10.20
CA ALA A 130 5.17 8.57 10.17
C ALA A 130 6.68 8.57 9.89
N GLY A 131 7.31 9.72 9.67
CA GLY A 131 8.73 9.81 9.32
C GLY A 131 9.03 9.37 7.88
N ALA A 132 8.03 9.42 7.00
CA ALA A 132 8.09 9.05 5.59
C ALA A 132 7.66 10.24 4.69
N PRO A 133 8.31 11.42 4.79
CA PRO A 133 7.83 12.64 4.16
C PRO A 133 7.76 12.49 2.64
N LEU A 134 6.64 12.92 2.08
CA LEU A 134 6.34 12.94 0.65
C LEU A 134 6.36 14.38 0.13
N GLN A 135 6.68 14.54 -1.16
CA GLN A 135 6.45 15.77 -1.89
C GLN A 135 5.73 15.48 -3.20
N VAL A 136 4.83 16.36 -3.59
CA VAL A 136 4.16 16.31 -4.89
C VAL A 136 5.09 16.89 -5.95
N THR A 137 5.31 16.17 -7.04
CA THR A 137 6.22 16.57 -8.13
C THR A 137 5.53 16.73 -9.47
N GLY A 138 4.27 16.27 -9.60
CA GLY A 138 3.47 16.37 -10.80
C GLY A 138 1.99 16.16 -10.51
N GLY A 139 1.14 16.62 -11.41
CA GLY A 139 -0.31 16.53 -11.30
C GLY A 139 -0.99 16.69 -12.65
N TYR A 140 -1.89 17.66 -12.79
CA TYR A 140 -2.59 17.91 -14.05
C TYR A 140 -1.62 18.29 -15.18
N VAL A 141 -1.86 17.70 -16.35
CA VAL A 141 -1.17 18.02 -17.59
C VAL A 141 -2.22 18.22 -18.68
N SER A 142 -2.16 19.33 -19.41
CA SER A 142 -3.06 19.58 -20.54
C SER A 142 -2.76 18.61 -21.70
N SER A 143 -3.75 18.42 -22.59
CA SER A 143 -3.56 17.55 -23.77
C SER A 143 -2.40 18.00 -24.64
N ASP A 144 -2.26 19.29 -24.89
CA ASP A 144 -1.17 19.85 -25.71
C ASP A 144 0.22 19.65 -25.04
N GLU A 145 0.29 19.81 -23.73
CA GLU A 145 1.52 19.56 -22.98
C GLU A 145 1.88 18.08 -22.95
N GLN A 146 0.88 17.22 -22.80
CA GLN A 146 1.06 15.77 -22.85
C GLN A 146 1.59 15.31 -24.21
N ASP A 147 1.10 15.86 -25.33
CA ASP A 147 1.63 15.59 -26.66
C ASP A 147 3.10 16.04 -26.80
N ASN A 148 3.45 17.16 -26.19
CA ASN A 148 4.86 17.60 -26.14
C ASN A 148 5.73 16.63 -25.34
N LEU A 149 5.27 16.15 -24.19
CA LEU A 149 5.98 15.15 -23.38
C LEU A 149 6.15 13.83 -24.15
N TYR A 150 5.10 13.38 -24.82
CA TYR A 150 5.15 12.20 -25.66
C TYR A 150 6.19 12.31 -26.77
N GLU A 151 6.20 13.40 -27.52
CA GLU A 151 7.20 13.62 -28.58
C GLU A 151 8.63 13.74 -28.02
N GLN A 152 8.81 14.33 -26.85
CA GLN A 152 10.11 14.36 -26.17
C GLN A 152 10.60 12.95 -25.83
N GLU A 153 9.73 12.09 -25.29
CA GLU A 153 10.07 10.71 -24.96
C GLU A 153 10.38 9.89 -26.22
N VAL A 154 9.58 10.01 -27.28
CA VAL A 154 9.87 9.38 -28.60
C VAL A 154 11.25 9.77 -29.11
N ASN A 155 11.56 11.07 -29.05
CA ASN A 155 12.87 11.58 -29.55
C ASN A 155 14.03 11.10 -28.65
N ARG A 156 13.82 10.99 -27.31
CA ARG A 156 14.80 10.42 -26.39
C ARG A 156 15.10 8.97 -26.73
N LEU A 157 14.08 8.14 -26.94
CA LEU A 157 14.20 6.72 -27.29
C LEU A 157 14.93 6.52 -28.61
N ILE A 158 14.63 7.34 -29.63
CA ILE A 158 15.34 7.31 -30.91
C ILE A 158 16.82 7.67 -30.73
N LYS A 159 17.12 8.72 -29.96
CA LYS A 159 18.47 9.23 -29.78
C LYS A 159 19.35 8.35 -28.90
N GLU A 160 18.81 7.91 -27.78
CA GLU A 160 19.56 7.20 -26.71
C GLU A 160 19.55 5.69 -26.96
N GLU A 161 18.38 5.12 -27.26
CA GLU A 161 18.20 3.66 -27.41
C GLU A 161 18.31 3.20 -28.88
N LYS A 162 18.49 4.15 -29.83
CA LYS A 162 18.63 3.85 -31.26
C LYS A 162 17.44 3.12 -31.88
N LEU A 163 16.27 3.33 -31.34
CA LEU A 163 15.04 2.72 -31.85
C LEU A 163 14.61 3.39 -33.15
N SER A 164 13.91 2.63 -34.03
CA SER A 164 13.17 3.25 -35.13
C SER A 164 12.00 4.07 -34.58
N ARG A 165 11.51 5.07 -35.33
CA ARG A 165 10.38 5.90 -34.88
C ARG A 165 9.17 5.06 -34.43
N VAL A 166 8.80 4.06 -35.22
CA VAL A 166 7.66 3.17 -34.90
C VAL A 166 7.87 2.42 -33.58
N MET A 167 9.08 1.95 -33.31
CA MET A 167 9.38 1.26 -32.05
C MET A 167 9.42 2.24 -30.87
N ALA A 168 9.97 3.43 -31.07
CA ALA A 168 10.01 4.48 -30.06
C ALA A 168 8.59 4.96 -29.70
N GLU A 169 7.71 5.16 -30.66
CA GLU A 169 6.30 5.51 -30.43
C GLU A 169 5.57 4.44 -29.59
N ARG A 170 5.73 3.16 -29.94
CA ARG A 170 5.13 2.07 -29.16
C ARG A 170 5.66 1.96 -27.73
N GLN A 171 6.92 2.27 -27.54
CA GLN A 171 7.52 2.23 -26.20
C GLN A 171 7.13 3.46 -25.39
N ALA A 172 7.11 4.63 -26.01
CA ALA A 172 6.68 5.87 -25.35
C ALA A 172 5.23 5.77 -24.85
N GLU A 173 4.32 5.17 -25.60
CA GLU A 173 2.91 4.98 -25.21
C GLU A 173 2.75 4.21 -23.87
N LYS A 174 3.75 3.42 -23.47
CA LYS A 174 3.72 2.67 -22.20
C LYS A 174 4.15 3.47 -20.97
N THR A 175 4.79 4.60 -21.16
CA THR A 175 5.31 5.43 -20.06
C THR A 175 4.78 6.86 -20.13
N VAL A 176 4.56 7.37 -21.32
CA VAL A 176 4.07 8.72 -21.60
C VAL A 176 3.01 8.63 -22.70
N PRO A 177 1.75 8.38 -22.37
CA PRO A 177 0.67 8.30 -23.37
C PRO A 177 0.49 9.65 -24.08
N LYS A 178 -0.17 9.62 -25.24
CA LYS A 178 -0.51 10.82 -26.01
C LYS A 178 -1.54 11.69 -25.30
N GLY A 179 -1.61 12.95 -25.71
CA GLY A 179 -2.67 13.86 -25.32
C GLY A 179 -4.06 13.28 -25.67
N GLY A 180 -5.05 13.51 -24.82
CA GLY A 180 -6.37 12.89 -24.88
C GLY A 180 -6.45 11.53 -24.16
N GLY A 181 -5.33 10.87 -23.89
CA GLY A 181 -5.30 9.55 -23.28
C GLY A 181 -4.52 9.45 -21.97
N SER A 182 -4.15 10.56 -21.37
CA SER A 182 -3.37 10.58 -20.13
C SER A 182 -4.26 10.80 -18.92
N GLU A 183 -4.04 9.99 -17.88
CA GLU A 183 -4.66 10.16 -16.56
C GLU A 183 -4.34 11.51 -15.91
N GLY A 184 -3.22 12.14 -16.23
CA GLY A 184 -2.88 13.49 -15.80
C GLY A 184 -3.95 14.52 -16.17
N GLN A 185 -4.68 14.30 -17.27
CA GLN A 185 -5.75 15.20 -17.71
C GLN A 185 -6.98 15.18 -16.81
N THR A 186 -7.14 14.16 -15.98
CA THR A 186 -8.22 14.11 -14.98
C THR A 186 -8.02 15.07 -13.81
N GLY A 187 -6.79 15.53 -13.59
CA GLY A 187 -6.41 16.25 -12.37
C GLY A 187 -6.47 15.41 -11.09
N MET A 188 -6.89 14.14 -11.19
CA MET A 188 -7.03 13.24 -10.04
C MET A 188 -5.80 12.35 -9.80
N THR A 189 -4.80 12.46 -10.68
CA THR A 189 -3.55 11.71 -10.57
C THR A 189 -2.42 12.68 -10.20
N VAL A 190 -1.65 12.30 -9.20
CA VAL A 190 -0.49 13.06 -8.73
C VAL A 190 0.76 12.18 -8.76
N THR A 191 1.89 12.78 -9.09
CA THR A 191 3.20 12.13 -8.98
C THR A 191 3.86 12.57 -7.69
N VAL A 192 4.40 11.60 -6.94
CA VAL A 192 5.04 11.85 -5.65
C VAL A 192 6.48 11.34 -5.62
N ALA A 193 7.27 11.94 -4.75
CA ALA A 193 8.62 11.50 -4.44
C ALA A 193 8.86 11.57 -2.92
N GLN A 194 9.91 10.93 -2.43
CA GLN A 194 10.33 11.15 -1.06
C GLN A 194 10.94 12.54 -0.92
N ALA A 195 10.46 13.32 0.04
CA ALA A 195 10.96 14.66 0.27
C ALA A 195 12.44 14.64 0.68
N GLY A 196 13.24 15.51 0.05
CA GLY A 196 14.66 15.65 0.37
C GLY A 196 15.60 14.58 -0.21
N ASP A 197 15.08 13.53 -0.85
CA ASP A 197 15.89 12.49 -1.51
C ASP A 197 15.43 12.21 -2.94
N SER A 198 16.13 12.78 -3.91
CA SER A 198 15.87 12.57 -5.34
C SER A 198 16.77 11.51 -6.00
N LYS A 199 17.62 10.83 -5.23
CA LYS A 199 18.63 9.90 -5.76
C LYS A 199 18.31 8.44 -5.49
N THR A 200 17.59 8.16 -4.41
CA THR A 200 17.20 6.80 -4.06
C THR A 200 16.04 6.35 -4.95
N ASP A 201 16.10 5.13 -5.42
CA ASP A 201 15.00 4.46 -6.06
C ASP A 201 13.77 4.50 -5.14
N PHE A 202 12.68 5.14 -5.59
CA PHE A 202 11.51 5.42 -4.76
C PHE A 202 10.95 4.16 -4.09
N GLN A 203 10.96 3.01 -4.77
CA GLN A 203 10.53 1.74 -4.19
C GLN A 203 11.31 1.29 -2.95
N LYS A 204 12.52 1.82 -2.75
CA LYS A 204 13.38 1.48 -1.60
C LYS A 204 13.25 2.46 -0.45
N THR A 205 12.35 3.43 -0.56
CA THR A 205 12.17 4.50 0.43
C THR A 205 11.10 4.14 1.47
N GLU A 206 11.17 4.80 2.64
CA GLU A 206 10.11 4.70 3.65
C GLU A 206 8.81 5.34 3.16
N ALA A 207 8.89 6.34 2.29
CA ALA A 207 7.73 6.96 1.66
C ALA A 207 6.93 5.96 0.81
N TYR A 208 7.61 5.14 0.00
CA TYR A 208 6.95 4.06 -0.75
C TYR A 208 6.32 3.01 0.18
N ASN A 209 7.06 2.58 1.22
CA ASN A 209 6.54 1.62 2.20
C ASN A 209 5.29 2.15 2.93
N PHE A 210 5.26 3.44 3.23
CA PHE A 210 4.10 4.12 3.81
C PHE A 210 2.90 4.09 2.86
N LEU A 211 3.10 4.47 1.60
CA LEU A 211 2.03 4.47 0.59
C LEU A 211 1.43 3.10 0.36
N VAL A 212 2.25 2.05 0.27
CA VAL A 212 1.76 0.67 0.12
C VAL A 212 0.79 0.27 1.25
N ARG A 213 1.02 0.79 2.46
CA ARG A 213 0.21 0.44 3.64
C ARG A 213 -1.03 1.32 3.79
N TYR A 214 -0.88 2.62 3.55
CA TYR A 214 -1.83 3.61 4.03
C TYR A 214 -2.49 4.47 2.94
N ALA A 215 -1.98 4.53 1.71
CA ALA A 215 -2.55 5.39 0.67
C ALA A 215 -4.06 5.16 0.46
N ALA A 216 -4.51 3.91 0.54
CA ALA A 216 -5.92 3.56 0.38
C ALA A 216 -6.83 4.13 1.49
N ASP A 217 -6.31 4.39 2.68
CA ASP A 217 -7.07 4.95 3.80
C ASP A 217 -7.35 6.44 3.58
N TYR A 218 -6.60 7.08 2.67
CA TYR A 218 -6.80 8.46 2.20
C TYR A 218 -7.43 8.54 0.81
N GLY A 219 -7.87 7.42 0.25
CA GLY A 219 -8.55 7.38 -1.05
C GLY A 219 -7.65 7.30 -2.26
N PHE A 220 -6.34 7.06 -2.08
CA PHE A 220 -5.38 6.93 -3.17
C PHE A 220 -4.98 5.47 -3.43
N VAL A 221 -4.71 5.18 -4.69
CA VAL A 221 -4.14 3.90 -5.15
C VAL A 221 -2.97 4.17 -6.08
N PHE A 222 -2.01 3.24 -6.18
CA PHE A 222 -1.04 3.28 -7.26
C PHE A 222 -1.77 3.15 -8.59
N ARG A 223 -1.55 4.11 -9.49
CA ARG A 223 -2.26 4.11 -10.78
C ARG A 223 -1.82 2.96 -11.67
N TYR A 224 -0.54 2.65 -11.68
CA TYR A 224 0.09 1.63 -12.51
C TYR A 224 0.85 0.63 -11.62
N PRO A 225 0.14 -0.25 -10.89
CA PRO A 225 0.78 -1.18 -9.96
C PRO A 225 1.53 -2.29 -10.70
N GLU A 226 2.55 -2.83 -10.05
CA GLU A 226 3.37 -3.94 -10.56
C GLU A 226 2.49 -5.16 -10.91
N GLY A 227 2.74 -5.76 -12.07
CA GLY A 227 1.99 -6.93 -12.56
C GLY A 227 0.69 -6.59 -13.28
N SER A 228 0.35 -5.30 -13.44
CA SER A 228 -0.87 -4.85 -14.14
C SER A 228 -0.60 -4.25 -15.53
N GLU A 229 0.62 -4.31 -16.03
CA GLU A 229 1.08 -3.64 -17.26
C GLU A 229 0.28 -4.04 -18.51
N VAL A 230 -0.16 -5.32 -18.55
CA VAL A 230 -1.00 -5.84 -19.64
C VAL A 230 -2.41 -5.25 -19.61
N ILE A 231 -2.92 -4.92 -18.41
CA ILE A 231 -4.29 -4.44 -18.21
C ILE A 231 -4.35 -2.93 -18.36
N THR A 232 -3.37 -2.24 -17.77
CA THR A 232 -3.26 -0.76 -17.80
C THR A 232 -2.67 -0.24 -19.10
N ASN A 233 -2.03 -1.12 -19.88
CA ASN A 233 -1.20 -0.77 -21.04
C ASN A 233 -0.11 0.28 -20.72
N HIS A 234 0.32 0.32 -19.45
CA HIS A 234 1.35 1.22 -18.95
C HIS A 234 2.36 0.43 -18.14
N ASP A 235 3.64 0.78 -18.24
CA ASP A 235 4.69 0.16 -17.43
C ASP A 235 4.47 0.50 -15.95
N PHE A 236 4.98 -0.35 -15.06
CA PHE A 236 4.89 -0.11 -13.61
C PHE A 236 5.45 1.27 -13.24
N ASP A 237 4.68 2.06 -12.49
CA ASP A 237 5.10 3.35 -11.95
C ASP A 237 4.77 3.44 -10.45
N PRO A 238 5.79 3.37 -9.58
CA PRO A 238 5.61 3.46 -8.13
C PRO A 238 5.31 4.88 -7.63
N THR A 239 5.45 5.89 -8.49
CA THR A 239 5.31 7.31 -8.09
C THR A 239 3.94 7.89 -8.40
N SER A 240 3.18 7.26 -9.28
CA SER A 240 1.88 7.75 -9.73
C SER A 240 0.74 7.28 -8.82
N LEU A 241 0.09 8.22 -8.13
CA LEU A 241 -1.05 7.96 -7.25
C LEU A 241 -2.32 8.52 -7.89
N ARG A 242 -3.38 7.70 -7.93
CA ARG A 242 -4.70 8.09 -8.40
C ARG A 242 -5.68 8.16 -7.24
N TYR A 243 -6.39 9.28 -7.12
CA TYR A 243 -7.51 9.40 -6.20
C TYR A 243 -8.74 8.67 -6.76
N VAL A 244 -9.31 7.78 -5.97
CA VAL A 244 -10.52 7.01 -6.30
C VAL A 244 -11.56 7.03 -5.17
N GLY A 245 -11.30 7.84 -4.12
CA GLY A 245 -12.11 7.88 -2.90
C GLY A 245 -11.81 6.73 -1.94
N THR A 246 -11.91 7.00 -0.64
CA THR A 246 -11.48 6.07 0.42
C THR A 246 -12.14 4.69 0.32
N LYS A 247 -13.46 4.65 0.10
CA LYS A 247 -14.21 3.39 -0.01
C LYS A 247 -13.74 2.52 -1.17
N ASN A 248 -13.52 3.13 -2.35
CA ASN A 248 -13.06 2.41 -3.53
C ASN A 248 -11.61 1.97 -3.37
N ALA A 249 -10.73 2.84 -2.87
CA ALA A 249 -9.32 2.53 -2.64
C ALA A 249 -9.13 1.35 -1.67
N GLN A 250 -9.83 1.35 -0.55
CA GLN A 250 -9.80 0.24 0.40
C GLN A 250 -10.29 -1.06 -0.23
N ARG A 251 -11.36 -1.00 -1.03
CA ARG A 251 -11.90 -2.16 -1.70
C ARG A 251 -10.95 -2.70 -2.79
N MET A 252 -10.31 -1.81 -3.56
CA MET A 252 -9.28 -2.18 -4.53
C MET A 252 -8.09 -2.85 -3.85
N ARG A 253 -7.62 -2.32 -2.72
CA ARG A 253 -6.56 -2.93 -1.89
C ARG A 253 -6.94 -4.34 -1.41
N GLU A 254 -8.15 -4.51 -0.85
CA GLU A 254 -8.65 -5.82 -0.39
C GLU A 254 -8.70 -6.87 -1.51
N MET A 255 -9.09 -6.46 -2.70
CA MET A 255 -9.26 -7.33 -3.86
C MET A 255 -7.98 -7.45 -4.70
N SER A 256 -6.94 -6.67 -4.40
CA SER A 256 -5.69 -6.57 -5.17
C SER A 256 -5.95 -6.29 -6.66
N MET A 257 -6.84 -5.33 -6.94
CA MET A 257 -7.24 -4.93 -8.30
C MET A 257 -6.64 -3.58 -8.67
N CYS A 258 -6.18 -3.44 -9.92
CA CYS A 258 -5.93 -2.14 -10.51
C CYS A 258 -7.26 -1.42 -10.84
N LEU A 259 -7.19 -0.15 -11.25
CA LEU A 259 -8.39 0.67 -11.49
C LEU A 259 -9.28 0.07 -12.59
N GLU A 260 -8.70 -0.39 -13.69
CA GLU A 260 -9.42 -0.99 -14.82
C GLU A 260 -10.18 -2.27 -14.41
N GLU A 261 -9.54 -3.11 -13.60
CA GLU A 261 -10.18 -4.34 -13.10
C GLU A 261 -11.34 -4.00 -12.16
N TYR A 262 -11.13 -3.02 -11.29
CA TYR A 262 -12.15 -2.61 -10.33
C TYR A 262 -13.36 -1.97 -11.01
N VAL A 263 -13.15 -1.10 -12.00
CA VAL A 263 -14.23 -0.51 -12.81
C VAL A 263 -15.02 -1.61 -13.53
N ARG A 264 -14.36 -2.57 -14.15
CA ARG A 264 -15.00 -3.72 -14.79
C ARG A 264 -15.77 -4.59 -13.78
N TYR A 265 -15.20 -4.84 -12.62
CA TYR A 265 -15.87 -5.56 -11.54
C TYR A 265 -17.15 -4.85 -11.09
N ARG A 266 -17.10 -3.53 -10.90
CA ARG A 266 -18.26 -2.70 -10.51
C ARG A 266 -19.36 -2.70 -11.56
N SER A 267 -19.01 -2.58 -12.84
CA SER A 267 -19.97 -2.62 -13.96
C SER A 267 -20.70 -3.96 -14.02
N ASN A 268 -19.98 -5.07 -13.83
CA ASN A 268 -20.58 -6.41 -13.83
C ASN A 268 -21.46 -6.70 -12.59
N ALA A 269 -21.24 -6.02 -11.48
CA ALA A 269 -22.02 -6.19 -10.25
C ALA A 269 -23.32 -5.38 -10.24
N GLN A 270 -23.51 -4.44 -11.18
CA GLN A 270 -24.69 -3.59 -11.32
C GLN A 270 -25.65 -4.05 -12.43
N GLY A 271 -25.25 -4.99 -13.28
CA GLY A 271 -26.05 -5.60 -14.34
C GLY A 271 -26.60 -6.95 -13.91
#